data_9784b02766f8f8664477f0da2d6eb247
#
_entry.id   9784b02766f8f8664477f0da2d6eb247
#
_cell.length_a   1.000
_cell.length_b   1.000
_cell.length_c   1.000
_cell.angle_alpha   90.00
_cell.angle_beta   90.00
_cell.angle_gamma   90.00
#
_symmetry.space_group_name_H-M   'P 1'
#
loop_
_entity.id
_entity.type
_entity.pdbx_description
1 polymer ?
#
loop_
_entity_poly.entity_id
_entity_poly.type
_entity_poly.pdbx_seq_one_letter_code
_entity_poly.pdbx_strand_id
1 'polypeptide(L)'
;MVKVNLAPVPYSIEVPAEIAKHLSIENMITSTPSEFTNQAREAGAIAQVYINYKAADGTMHGFAGVYYFKKADFEKAQNPDEPPVYGSKVVEENSMVVAIAGPQDSIFDPNSQDGKNSATLYTLVYDPNSFKSS
;
A
#
# COMPACT_ATOMS: atom_id res chain seq x y z
N MET A 1 9.77 -14.26 -8.78
CA MET A 1 8.78 -13.33 -8.25
C MET A 1 7.88 -12.80 -9.36
N VAL A 2 6.67 -12.45 -9.04
CA VAL A 2 5.74 -11.86 -9.99
C VAL A 2 5.46 -10.41 -9.64
N LYS A 3 5.06 -9.62 -10.63
CA LYS A 3 4.73 -8.21 -10.44
C LYS A 3 3.22 -8.07 -10.24
N VAL A 4 2.83 -7.38 -9.17
CA VAL A 4 1.45 -7.01 -8.92
C VAL A 4 1.29 -5.53 -9.25
N ASN A 5 0.47 -5.22 -10.25
CA ASN A 5 0.27 -3.86 -10.72
C ASN A 5 -0.56 -3.05 -9.73
N LEU A 6 -0.05 -1.88 -9.33
CA LEU A 6 -0.72 -1.00 -8.38
C LEU A 6 -1.48 0.15 -9.06
N ALA A 7 -1.75 0.05 -10.36
CA ALA A 7 -2.43 1.12 -11.08
C ALA A 7 -3.70 1.57 -10.34
N PRO A 8 -4.01 2.88 -10.30
CA PRO A 8 -3.37 4.00 -11.03
C PRO A 8 -2.05 4.52 -10.44
N VAL A 9 -1.53 3.93 -9.35
CA VAL A 9 -0.18 4.20 -8.90
C VAL A 9 0.77 3.63 -9.96
N PRO A 10 1.71 4.42 -10.54
CA PRO A 10 2.52 3.96 -11.68
C PRO A 10 3.69 3.08 -11.26
N TYR A 11 3.41 2.09 -10.43
CA TYR A 11 4.37 1.11 -9.94
C TYR A 11 3.72 -0.26 -9.84
N SER A 12 4.56 -1.29 -9.90
CA SER A 12 4.20 -2.64 -9.53
C SER A 12 5.04 -3.05 -8.33
N ILE A 13 4.53 -3.94 -7.50
CA ILE A 13 5.30 -4.53 -6.41
C ILE A 13 5.64 -5.97 -6.78
N GLU A 14 6.91 -6.37 -6.57
CA GLU A 14 7.35 -7.74 -6.83
C GLU A 14 7.18 -8.58 -5.57
N VAL A 15 6.43 -9.67 -5.70
CA VAL A 15 6.15 -10.57 -4.58
C VAL A 15 6.27 -12.03 -5.04
N PRO A 16 6.51 -12.97 -4.12
CA PRO A 16 6.46 -14.39 -4.46
C PRO A 16 5.11 -14.78 -5.05
N ALA A 17 5.10 -15.70 -6.01
CA ALA A 17 3.87 -16.14 -6.67
C ALA A 17 2.83 -16.69 -5.70
N GLU A 18 3.27 -17.38 -4.64
CA GLU A 18 2.38 -17.92 -3.61
C GLU A 18 1.62 -16.83 -2.86
N ILE A 19 2.23 -15.66 -2.73
CA ILE A 19 1.59 -14.51 -2.07
C ILE A 19 0.73 -13.75 -3.06
N ALA A 20 1.23 -13.56 -4.28
CA ALA A 20 0.53 -12.80 -5.31
C ALA A 20 -0.88 -13.31 -5.57
N LYS A 21 -1.09 -14.62 -5.53
CA LYS A 21 -2.41 -15.23 -5.76
C LYS A 21 -3.45 -14.86 -4.70
N HIS A 22 -3.02 -14.37 -3.55
CA HIS A 22 -3.91 -13.90 -2.47
C HIS A 22 -4.22 -12.41 -2.58
N LEU A 23 -3.56 -11.68 -3.47
CA LEU A 23 -3.65 -10.22 -3.51
C LEU A 23 -4.66 -9.72 -4.54
N SER A 24 -5.34 -8.65 -4.19
CA SER A 24 -6.13 -7.87 -5.14
C SER A 24 -5.91 -6.39 -4.85
N ILE A 25 -6.01 -5.56 -5.88
CA ILE A 25 -5.76 -4.13 -5.80
C ILE A 25 -7.07 -3.40 -6.04
N GLU A 26 -7.38 -2.50 -5.12
CA GLU A 26 -8.61 -1.73 -5.14
C GLU A 26 -8.28 -0.25 -5.28
N ASN A 27 -8.87 0.42 -6.29
CA ASN A 27 -8.75 1.87 -6.42
C ASN A 27 -9.70 2.52 -5.40
N MET A 28 -9.15 3.12 -4.34
CA MET A 28 -9.95 3.67 -3.25
C MET A 28 -10.85 4.83 -3.69
N ILE A 29 -10.46 5.56 -4.73
CA ILE A 29 -11.23 6.71 -5.18
C ILE A 29 -12.53 6.27 -5.86
N THR A 30 -12.49 5.17 -6.61
CA THR A 30 -13.66 4.69 -7.37
C THR A 30 -14.49 3.64 -6.64
N SER A 31 -13.84 2.76 -5.86
CA SER A 31 -14.55 1.64 -5.23
C SER A 31 -15.03 1.93 -3.82
N THR A 32 -14.29 2.74 -3.05
CA THR A 32 -14.66 3.10 -1.67
C THR A 32 -14.45 4.59 -1.41
N PRO A 33 -15.15 5.48 -2.15
CA PRO A 33 -15.00 6.91 -1.89
C PRO A 33 -15.45 7.22 -0.46
N SER A 34 -14.65 8.04 0.23
CA SER A 34 -14.90 8.39 1.62
C SER A 34 -14.38 9.81 1.86
N GLU A 35 -14.72 10.35 3.03
CA GLU A 35 -14.16 11.64 3.44
C GLU A 35 -12.64 11.60 3.50
N PHE A 36 -12.08 10.49 4.00
CA PHE A 36 -10.63 10.31 4.06
C PHE A 36 -9.98 10.35 2.68
N THR A 37 -10.55 9.63 1.68
CA THR A 37 -9.98 9.65 0.32
C THR A 37 -10.11 11.02 -0.33
N ASN A 38 -11.19 11.75 -0.04
CA ASN A 38 -11.36 13.11 -0.54
C ASN A 38 -10.35 14.07 0.09
N GLN A 39 -10.12 13.96 1.39
CA GLN A 39 -9.12 14.76 2.09
C GLN A 39 -7.71 14.48 1.55
N ALA A 40 -7.39 13.23 1.29
CA ALA A 40 -6.10 12.85 0.72
C ALA A 40 -5.91 13.47 -0.67
N ARG A 41 -6.95 13.45 -1.51
CA ARG A 41 -6.92 14.07 -2.82
C ARG A 41 -6.70 15.58 -2.73
N GLU A 42 -7.38 16.24 -1.82
CA GLU A 42 -7.23 17.68 -1.58
C GLU A 42 -5.82 18.01 -1.08
N ALA A 43 -5.21 17.11 -0.33
CA ALA A 43 -3.83 17.27 0.14
C ALA A 43 -2.80 17.01 -0.96
N GLY A 44 -3.22 16.49 -2.11
CA GLY A 44 -2.36 16.29 -3.28
C GLY A 44 -2.14 14.85 -3.72
N ALA A 45 -2.84 13.88 -3.10
CA ALA A 45 -2.73 12.49 -3.52
C ALA A 45 -3.26 12.31 -4.95
N ILE A 46 -2.40 11.92 -5.85
CA ILE A 46 -2.72 11.71 -7.27
C ILE A 46 -3.43 10.38 -7.46
N ALA A 47 -3.03 9.37 -6.70
CA ALA A 47 -3.60 8.03 -6.75
C ALA A 47 -3.62 7.42 -5.35
N GLN A 48 -4.61 6.58 -5.10
CA GLN A 48 -4.79 5.89 -3.82
C GLN A 48 -5.33 4.49 -4.11
N VAL A 49 -4.57 3.46 -3.75
CA VAL A 49 -5.01 2.09 -3.91
C VAL A 49 -4.88 1.34 -2.60
N TYR A 50 -5.63 0.26 -2.47
CA TYR A 50 -5.59 -0.61 -1.30
C TYR A 50 -5.14 -2.00 -1.75
N ILE A 51 -4.16 -2.56 -1.05
CA ILE A 51 -3.75 -3.95 -1.26
C ILE A 51 -4.59 -4.79 -0.32
N ASN A 52 -5.39 -5.69 -0.88
CA ASN A 52 -6.22 -6.63 -0.12
C ASN A 52 -5.60 -8.01 -0.16
N TYR A 53 -5.68 -8.74 0.94
CA TYR A 53 -5.18 -10.11 1.07
C TYR A 53 -6.36 -11.05 1.33
N LYS A 54 -6.51 -12.08 0.49
CA LYS A 54 -7.53 -13.10 0.66
C LYS A 54 -6.94 -14.26 1.45
N ALA A 55 -7.48 -14.48 2.65
CA ALA A 55 -7.02 -15.55 3.53
C ALA A 55 -7.38 -16.93 2.98
N ALA A 56 -6.77 -17.96 3.55
CA ALA A 56 -7.01 -19.35 3.14
C ALA A 56 -8.47 -19.77 3.31
N ASP A 57 -9.19 -19.17 4.28
CA ASP A 57 -10.62 -19.45 4.50
C ASP A 57 -11.54 -18.69 3.53
N GLY A 58 -10.99 -17.91 2.63
CA GLY A 58 -11.73 -17.14 1.64
C GLY A 58 -12.12 -15.73 2.05
N THR A 59 -11.84 -15.34 3.30
CA THR A 59 -12.16 -13.97 3.75
C THR A 59 -11.16 -12.97 3.19
N MET A 60 -11.66 -11.79 2.82
CA MET A 60 -10.84 -10.71 2.30
C MET A 60 -10.48 -9.75 3.42
N HIS A 61 -9.19 -9.42 3.53
CA HIS A 61 -8.69 -8.50 4.54
C HIS A 61 -7.93 -7.36 3.87
N GLY A 62 -8.19 -6.12 4.30
CA GLY A 62 -7.37 -4.99 3.89
C GLY A 62 -5.97 -5.15 4.46
N PHE A 63 -4.94 -4.97 3.64
CA PHE A 63 -3.56 -5.11 4.08
C PHE A 63 -2.87 -3.76 4.21
N ALA A 64 -2.79 -2.98 3.13
CA ALA A 64 -2.07 -1.71 3.14
C ALA A 64 -2.63 -0.72 2.14
N GLY A 65 -2.64 0.56 2.53
CA GLY A 65 -2.92 1.64 1.61
C GLY A 65 -1.65 2.08 0.89
N VAL A 66 -1.77 2.42 -0.39
CA VAL A 66 -0.67 2.93 -1.20
C VAL A 66 -1.08 4.29 -1.72
N TYR A 67 -0.29 5.32 -1.42
CA TYR A 67 -0.58 6.70 -1.80
C TYR A 67 0.52 7.24 -2.69
N TYR A 68 0.14 7.95 -3.74
CA TYR A 68 1.07 8.53 -4.70
C TYR A 68 0.92 10.04 -4.70
N PHE A 69 2.00 10.75 -4.35
CA PHE A 69 2.02 12.20 -4.17
C PHE A 69 3.18 12.82 -4.93
N LYS A 70 3.03 14.11 -5.26
CA LYS A 70 4.21 14.93 -5.50
C LYS A 70 4.94 15.10 -4.17
N LYS A 71 6.28 15.07 -4.20
CA LYS A 71 7.11 15.17 -2.99
C LYS A 71 6.75 16.41 -2.15
N ALA A 72 6.61 17.57 -2.78
CA ALA A 72 6.29 18.81 -2.07
C ALA A 72 4.94 18.72 -1.35
N ASP A 73 3.93 18.13 -2.00
CA ASP A 73 2.61 17.96 -1.39
C ASP A 73 2.63 16.95 -0.25
N PHE A 74 3.39 15.87 -0.42
CA PHE A 74 3.54 14.87 0.64
C PHE A 74 4.18 15.47 1.88
N GLU A 75 5.28 16.22 1.71
CA GLU A 75 5.98 16.86 2.83
C GLU A 75 5.09 17.89 3.52
N LYS A 76 4.30 18.64 2.75
CA LYS A 76 3.38 19.64 3.28
C LYS A 76 2.26 19.00 4.11
N ALA A 77 1.83 17.81 3.74
CA ALA A 77 0.77 17.07 4.44
C ALA A 77 1.27 16.44 5.75
N GLN A 78 2.58 16.35 5.96
CA GLN A 78 3.15 15.79 7.19
C GLN A 78 3.09 16.82 8.32
N ASN A 79 2.74 16.34 9.51
CA ASN A 79 2.84 17.12 10.74
C ASN A 79 3.87 16.42 11.63
N PRO A 80 5.01 17.05 11.96
CA PRO A 80 6.06 16.41 12.75
C PRO A 80 5.61 16.02 14.17
N ASP A 81 4.52 16.61 14.68
CA ASP A 81 4.00 16.33 16.01
C ASP A 81 2.95 15.22 16.00
N GLU A 82 2.61 14.65 14.85
CA GLU A 82 1.58 13.63 14.71
C GLU A 82 2.09 12.42 13.93
N PRO A 83 1.47 11.22 14.10
CA PRO A 83 1.78 10.07 13.26
C PRO A 83 1.50 10.38 11.79
N PRO A 84 2.24 9.77 10.84
CA PRO A 84 2.00 9.99 9.42
C PRO A 84 0.56 9.63 9.02
N VAL A 85 -0.17 10.58 8.46
CA VAL A 85 -1.57 10.39 8.07
C VAL A 85 -1.67 9.44 6.86
N TYR A 86 -0.75 9.59 5.90
CA TYR A 86 -0.75 8.82 4.65
C TYR A 86 0.36 7.79 4.62
N GLY A 87 0.83 7.38 5.81
CA GLY A 87 1.85 6.35 5.94
C GLY A 87 3.26 6.86 5.76
N SER A 88 4.17 5.92 5.55
CA SER A 88 5.60 6.18 5.46
C SER A 88 6.04 6.20 4.00
N LYS A 89 6.92 7.15 3.67
CA LYS A 89 7.54 7.19 2.34
C LYS A 89 8.40 5.95 2.15
N VAL A 90 8.16 5.20 1.08
CA VAL A 90 8.94 4.01 0.72
C VAL A 90 9.74 4.26 -0.55
N VAL A 91 9.15 4.93 -1.54
CA VAL A 91 9.83 5.24 -2.81
C VAL A 91 9.80 6.74 -3.03
N GLU A 92 10.93 7.29 -3.45
CA GLU A 92 11.02 8.67 -3.91
C GLU A 92 11.79 8.67 -5.22
N GLU A 93 11.15 9.14 -6.29
CA GLU A 93 11.73 9.15 -7.62
C GLU A 93 11.10 10.27 -8.44
N ASN A 94 11.92 11.04 -9.16
CA ASN A 94 11.45 12.12 -10.04
C ASN A 94 10.53 13.12 -9.34
N SER A 95 10.86 13.48 -8.10
CA SER A 95 10.08 14.39 -7.25
C SER A 95 8.68 13.87 -6.92
N MET A 96 8.50 12.55 -6.99
CA MET A 96 7.29 11.86 -6.60
C MET A 96 7.56 10.91 -5.44
N VAL A 97 6.53 10.62 -4.66
CA VAL A 97 6.62 9.76 -3.48
C VAL A 97 5.54 8.69 -3.54
N VAL A 98 5.94 7.44 -3.23
CA VAL A 98 4.99 6.37 -2.91
C VAL A 98 5.06 6.15 -1.41
N ALA A 99 3.92 6.30 -0.74
CA ALA A 99 3.81 6.10 0.71
C ALA A 99 2.92 4.90 0.99
N ILE A 100 3.28 4.16 2.04
CA ILE A 100 2.57 2.94 2.47
C ILE A 100 2.02 3.15 3.88
N ALA A 101 0.73 2.85 4.05
CA ALA A 101 0.05 2.91 5.34
C ALA A 101 -0.49 1.53 5.71
N GLY A 102 -0.02 0.97 6.81
CA GLY A 102 -0.46 -0.31 7.35
C GLY A 102 0.41 -1.49 6.95
N PRO A 103 0.08 -2.71 7.38
CA PRO A 103 -0.82 -2.97 8.50
C PRO A 103 -0.15 -2.64 9.83
N GLN A 104 -0.95 -2.32 10.85
CA GLN A 104 -0.39 -2.03 12.18
C GLN A 104 -0.18 -3.32 12.97
N ASP A 105 -1.08 -4.28 12.81
CA ASP A 105 -1.02 -5.57 13.51
C ASP A 105 -1.37 -6.70 12.55
N SER A 106 -0.79 -7.88 12.79
CA SER A 106 -1.18 -9.09 12.06
C SER A 106 -2.40 -9.69 12.74
N ILE A 107 -3.44 -9.97 11.95
CA ILE A 107 -4.65 -10.64 12.44
C ILE A 107 -4.57 -12.15 12.28
N PHE A 108 -3.47 -12.65 11.72
CA PHE A 108 -3.29 -14.08 11.47
C PHE A 108 -2.35 -14.70 12.52
N ASP A 109 -2.58 -15.98 12.82
CA ASP A 109 -1.66 -16.76 13.62
C ASP A 109 -0.28 -16.75 12.92
N PRO A 110 0.79 -16.33 13.60
CA PRO A 110 2.12 -16.26 12.98
C PRO A 110 2.64 -17.61 12.51
N ASN A 111 2.12 -18.70 13.01
CA ASN A 111 2.50 -20.05 12.58
C ASN A 111 1.68 -20.55 11.39
N SER A 112 0.59 -19.87 11.03
CA SER A 112 -0.21 -20.22 9.86
C SER A 112 0.47 -19.77 8.58
N GLN A 113 0.05 -20.35 7.44
CA GLN A 113 0.57 -19.89 6.14
C GLN A 113 0.19 -18.45 5.87
N ASP A 114 -1.04 -18.04 6.24
CA ASP A 114 -1.47 -16.64 6.09
C ASP A 114 -0.61 -15.70 6.94
N GLY A 115 -0.25 -16.12 8.16
CA GLY A 115 0.63 -15.33 9.02
C GLY A 115 2.03 -15.19 8.43
N LYS A 116 2.58 -16.26 7.88
CA LYS A 116 3.90 -16.23 7.22
C LYS A 116 3.89 -15.36 5.97
N ASN A 117 2.84 -15.50 5.15
CA ASN A 117 2.66 -14.68 3.95
C ASN A 117 2.52 -13.21 4.32
N SER A 118 1.75 -12.91 5.36
CA SER A 118 1.55 -11.55 5.85
C SER A 118 2.85 -10.91 6.31
N ALA A 119 3.68 -11.66 7.05
CA ALA A 119 4.97 -11.18 7.52
C ALA A 119 5.92 -10.88 6.35
N THR A 120 5.95 -11.75 5.34
CA THR A 120 6.75 -11.56 4.13
C THR A 120 6.27 -10.33 3.36
N LEU A 121 4.97 -10.22 3.15
CA LEU A 121 4.38 -9.09 2.43
C LEU A 121 4.64 -7.76 3.14
N TYR A 122 4.56 -7.76 4.47
CA TYR A 122 4.89 -6.57 5.27
C TYR A 122 6.30 -6.08 4.97
N THR A 123 7.28 -6.99 4.95
CA THR A 123 8.66 -6.64 4.64
C THR A 123 8.77 -6.05 3.23
N LEU A 124 8.06 -6.64 2.26
CA LEU A 124 8.14 -6.22 0.87
C LEU A 124 7.49 -4.86 0.61
N VAL A 125 6.35 -4.55 1.24
CA VAL A 125 5.68 -3.26 1.01
C VAL A 125 6.48 -2.08 1.58
N TYR A 126 7.37 -2.33 2.53
CA TYR A 126 8.25 -1.29 3.09
C TYR A 126 9.67 -1.34 2.52
N ASP A 127 9.92 -2.20 1.53
CA ASP A 127 11.23 -2.29 0.87
C ASP A 127 11.14 -1.58 -0.49
N PRO A 128 11.86 -0.44 -0.68
CA PRO A 128 11.82 0.28 -1.95
C PRO A 128 12.28 -0.57 -3.13
N ASN A 129 13.12 -1.58 -2.91
CA ASN A 129 13.60 -2.47 -3.97
C ASN A 129 12.51 -3.40 -4.51
N SER A 130 11.39 -3.56 -3.80
CA SER A 130 10.25 -4.35 -4.26
C SER A 130 9.42 -3.63 -5.32
N PHE A 131 9.56 -2.31 -5.43
CA PHE A 131 8.75 -1.49 -6.33
C PHE A 131 9.46 -1.29 -7.65
N LYS A 132 8.73 -1.50 -8.74
CA LYS A 132 9.23 -1.28 -10.10
C LYS A 132 8.29 -0.34 -10.82
N SER A 133 8.86 0.63 -11.52
CA SER A 133 8.12 1.56 -12.37
C SER A 133 7.38 0.76 -13.44
N SER A 134 6.08 1.01 -13.58
CA SER A 134 5.29 0.32 -14.59
C SER A 134 5.14 1.13 -15.86
#